data_d35ae056e8b575b28ef87d250ed8e4e7
#
_entry.id   d35ae056e8b575b28ef87d250ed8e4e7
#
_cell.length_a   1.000
_cell.length_b   1.000
_cell.length_c   1.000
_cell.angle_alpha   90.00
_cell.angle_beta   90.00
_cell.angle_gamma   90.00
#
_symmetry.space_group_name_H-M   'P 1'
#
loop_
_entity.id
_entity.type
_entity.pdbx_description
1 polymer ?
#
loop_
_entity_poly.entity_id
_entity_poly.type
_entity_poly.pdbx_seq_one_letter_code
_entity_poly.pdbx_strand_id
1 'polypeptide(L)'
;MEYIFINPVVDKMYVKEELDKVLLDKGYIRVEVENDWHGIVKEKYKELHKNRNDLTILDRRCPATIDTISHYVKDGEVLAHEIEPILIHCGREIAEREDLKDKKKVITTPCKSLADYGNKLNLEDTIFVSWN
;
A
#
# COMPACT_ATOMS: atom_id res chain seq x y z
N MET A 1 3.95 19.56 12.30
CA MET A 1 4.09 18.14 12.63
C MET A 1 3.42 17.32 11.54
N GLU A 2 4.09 16.28 11.05
CA GLU A 2 3.60 15.44 9.98
C GLU A 2 3.05 14.13 10.53
N TYR A 3 2.12 13.53 9.80
CA TYR A 3 1.52 12.25 10.17
C TYR A 3 2.18 11.14 9.35
N ILE A 4 2.45 9.99 9.97
CA ILE A 4 3.16 8.88 9.33
C ILE A 4 2.43 7.56 9.55
N PHE A 5 2.30 6.80 8.46
CA PHE A 5 1.84 5.40 8.51
C PHE A 5 3.05 4.47 8.35
N ILE A 6 3.22 3.57 9.31
CA ILE A 6 4.28 2.56 9.26
C ILE A 6 3.69 1.26 8.73
N ASN A 7 4.18 0.80 7.59
CA ASN A 7 3.70 -0.45 7.01
C ASN A 7 3.99 -1.65 7.92
N PRO A 8 3.15 -2.70 7.88
CA PRO A 8 3.28 -3.84 8.80
C PRO A 8 4.61 -4.58 8.74
N VAL A 9 5.28 -4.58 7.59
CA VAL A 9 6.59 -5.24 7.45
C VAL A 9 7.63 -4.53 8.30
N VAL A 10 7.69 -3.20 8.21
CA VAL A 10 8.62 -2.38 9.00
C VAL A 10 8.24 -2.41 10.48
N ASP A 11 6.95 -2.31 10.78
CA ASP A 11 6.46 -2.29 12.15
C ASP A 11 6.89 -3.53 12.96
N LYS A 12 6.94 -4.68 12.31
CA LYS A 12 7.36 -5.94 12.93
C LYS A 12 8.86 -6.01 13.22
N MET A 13 9.65 -5.10 12.68
CA MET A 13 11.11 -5.07 12.84
C MET A 13 11.54 -4.31 14.09
N TYR A 14 10.63 -3.59 14.74
CA TYR A 14 10.94 -2.69 15.85
C TYR A 14 10.01 -2.91 17.03
N VAL A 15 10.44 -2.52 18.23
CA VAL A 15 9.56 -2.40 19.39
C VAL A 15 8.69 -1.15 19.17
N LYS A 16 7.39 -1.34 19.19
CA LYS A 16 6.43 -0.29 18.81
C LYS A 16 6.62 1.00 19.62
N GLU A 17 6.74 0.88 20.92
CA GLU A 17 6.89 2.04 21.81
C GLU A 17 8.17 2.82 21.54
N GLU A 18 9.25 2.13 21.25
CA GLU A 18 10.53 2.74 20.92
C GLU A 18 10.48 3.45 19.57
N LEU A 19 9.86 2.81 18.57
CA LEU A 19 9.68 3.40 17.25
C LEU A 19 8.81 4.66 17.33
N ASP A 20 7.70 4.59 18.04
CA ASP A 20 6.78 5.72 18.19
C ASP A 20 7.46 6.91 18.87
N LYS A 21 8.30 6.65 19.85
CA LYS A 21 9.07 7.69 20.54
C LYS A 21 10.06 8.37 19.58
N VAL A 22 10.80 7.60 18.80
CA VAL A 22 11.75 8.15 17.80
C VAL A 22 11.02 8.98 16.76
N LEU A 23 9.88 8.51 16.28
CA LEU A 23 9.07 9.23 15.29
C LEU A 23 8.58 10.56 15.87
N LEU A 24 8.09 10.55 17.09
CA LEU A 24 7.61 11.77 17.75
C LEU A 24 8.76 12.77 17.95
N ASP A 25 9.94 12.31 18.36
CA ASP A 25 11.14 13.15 18.53
C ASP A 25 11.55 13.81 17.20
N LYS A 26 11.26 13.16 16.07
CA LYS A 26 11.54 13.69 14.73
C LYS A 26 10.41 14.52 14.13
N GLY A 27 9.33 14.73 14.86
CA GLY A 27 8.21 15.54 14.42
C GLY A 27 7.11 14.79 13.70
N TYR A 28 7.01 13.46 13.87
CA TYR A 28 5.97 12.63 13.25
C TYR A 28 5.00 12.11 14.30
N ILE A 29 3.72 12.13 13.96
CA ILE A 29 2.67 11.45 14.72
C ILE A 29 2.25 10.22 13.93
N ARG A 30 2.32 9.06 14.56
CA ARG A 30 1.91 7.81 13.92
C ARG A 30 0.39 7.76 13.75
N VAL A 31 -0.08 7.32 12.59
CA VAL A 31 -1.49 7.06 12.30
C VAL A 31 -1.69 5.61 11.87
N GLU A 32 -2.87 5.10 12.14
CA GLU A 32 -3.28 3.75 11.77
C GLU A 32 -4.46 3.80 10.82
N VAL A 33 -4.62 2.75 9.99
CA VAL A 33 -5.81 2.60 9.15
C VAL A 33 -6.96 2.03 9.98
N GLU A 34 -8.19 2.38 9.62
CA GLU A 34 -9.40 1.92 10.30
C GLU A 34 -9.96 0.65 9.67
N ASN A 35 -9.76 0.46 8.37
CA ASN A 35 -10.28 -0.70 7.62
C ASN A 35 -9.27 -1.85 7.60
N ASP A 36 -9.79 -3.06 7.60
CA ASP A 36 -8.97 -4.28 7.42
C ASP A 36 -8.71 -4.49 5.93
N TRP A 37 -7.78 -3.73 5.37
CA TRP A 37 -7.45 -3.80 3.94
C TRP A 37 -6.90 -5.16 3.54
N HIS A 38 -6.17 -5.84 4.43
CA HIS A 38 -5.69 -7.19 4.15
C HIS A 38 -6.86 -8.14 3.87
N GLY A 39 -7.86 -8.14 4.73
CA GLY A 39 -9.06 -8.95 4.55
C GLY A 39 -9.88 -8.55 3.34
N ILE A 40 -10.06 -7.23 3.12
CA ILE A 40 -10.82 -6.70 1.99
C ILE A 40 -10.18 -7.10 0.66
N VAL A 41 -8.89 -6.93 0.52
CA VAL A 41 -8.16 -7.29 -0.72
C VAL A 41 -8.17 -8.79 -0.93
N LYS A 42 -8.00 -9.58 0.15
CA LYS A 42 -8.08 -11.03 0.09
C LYS A 42 -9.43 -11.50 -0.45
N GLU A 43 -10.52 -10.90 0.02
CA GLU A 43 -11.87 -11.23 -0.48
C GLU A 43 -12.05 -10.83 -1.95
N LYS A 44 -11.47 -9.71 -2.38
CA LYS A 44 -11.52 -9.31 -3.80
C LYS A 44 -10.87 -10.36 -4.70
N TYR A 45 -9.73 -10.91 -4.30
CA TYR A 45 -9.07 -12.00 -5.04
C TYR A 45 -9.89 -13.28 -5.02
N LYS A 46 -10.51 -13.62 -3.89
CA LYS A 46 -11.39 -14.80 -3.79
C LYS A 46 -12.59 -14.70 -4.74
N GLU A 47 -13.25 -13.54 -4.78
CA GLU A 47 -14.37 -13.31 -5.68
C GLU A 47 -13.94 -13.37 -7.14
N LEU A 48 -12.79 -12.78 -7.46
CA LEU A 48 -12.24 -12.82 -8.80
C LEU A 48 -11.99 -14.25 -9.25
N HIS A 49 -11.38 -15.06 -8.39
CA HIS A 49 -11.13 -16.48 -8.68
C HIS A 49 -12.43 -17.29 -8.82
N LYS A 50 -13.41 -17.02 -7.98
CA LYS A 50 -14.71 -17.69 -8.03
C LYS A 50 -15.45 -17.39 -9.33
N ASN A 51 -15.39 -16.15 -9.82
CA ASN A 51 -16.08 -15.72 -11.03
C ASN A 51 -15.32 -16.08 -12.31
N ARG A 52 -14.02 -16.18 -12.25
CA ARG A 52 -13.15 -16.43 -13.41
C ARG A 52 -12.07 -17.44 -13.06
N ASN A 53 -12.47 -18.71 -12.87
CA ASN A 53 -11.54 -19.81 -12.58
C ASN A 53 -10.90 -20.43 -13.81
N ASP A 54 -11.23 -19.93 -14.99
CA ASP A 54 -10.72 -20.38 -16.30
C ASP A 54 -9.36 -19.78 -16.67
N LEU A 55 -8.93 -18.72 -15.97
CA LEU A 55 -7.67 -18.04 -16.23
C LEU A 55 -6.82 -17.94 -14.96
N THR A 56 -5.51 -17.82 -15.16
CA THR A 56 -4.58 -17.56 -14.07
C THR A 56 -4.74 -16.13 -13.60
N ILE A 57 -4.83 -15.94 -12.29
CA ILE A 57 -4.90 -14.61 -11.68
C ILE A 57 -3.51 -14.21 -11.25
N LEU A 58 -3.05 -13.05 -11.73
CA LEU A 58 -1.75 -12.51 -11.39
C LEU A 58 -1.86 -11.61 -10.16
N ASP A 59 -1.07 -11.93 -9.12
CA ASP A 59 -1.01 -11.10 -7.91
C ASP A 59 -0.28 -9.79 -8.23
N ARG A 60 -0.92 -8.67 -7.93
CA ARG A 60 -0.41 -7.34 -8.27
C ARG A 60 0.16 -6.57 -7.07
N ARG A 61 0.52 -7.27 -6.00
CA ARG A 61 1.09 -6.60 -4.82
C ARG A 61 2.45 -5.97 -5.06
N CYS A 62 3.19 -6.45 -6.07
CA CYS A 62 4.50 -5.91 -6.43
C CYS A 62 4.46 -5.30 -7.83
N PRO A 63 4.46 -3.95 -7.97
CA PRO A 63 4.44 -3.31 -9.28
C PRO A 63 5.62 -3.68 -10.17
N ALA A 64 6.82 -3.83 -9.61
CA ALA A 64 8.01 -4.23 -10.38
C ALA A 64 7.86 -5.63 -10.97
N THR A 65 7.30 -6.57 -10.21
CA THR A 65 7.05 -7.93 -10.68
C THR A 65 6.03 -7.94 -11.81
N ILE A 66 4.96 -7.16 -11.70
CA ILE A 66 3.95 -7.03 -12.75
C ILE A 66 4.57 -6.50 -14.03
N ASP A 67 5.38 -5.45 -13.96
CA ASP A 67 6.05 -4.90 -15.13
C ASP A 67 6.97 -5.94 -15.81
N THR A 68 7.70 -6.71 -15.02
CA THR A 68 8.60 -7.74 -15.54
C THR A 68 7.81 -8.88 -16.20
N ILE A 69 6.79 -9.40 -15.52
CA ILE A 69 6.01 -10.55 -15.99
C ILE A 69 5.19 -10.19 -17.24
N SER A 70 4.69 -8.96 -17.34
CA SER A 70 3.86 -8.53 -18.48
C SER A 70 4.55 -8.68 -19.81
N HIS A 71 5.90 -8.67 -19.85
CA HIS A 71 6.67 -8.89 -21.07
C HIS A 71 6.69 -10.36 -21.53
N TYR A 72 6.38 -11.30 -20.65
CA TYR A 72 6.47 -12.74 -20.91
C TYR A 72 5.11 -13.43 -21.00
N VAL A 73 4.03 -12.74 -20.68
CA VAL A 73 2.68 -13.30 -20.64
C VAL A 73 1.91 -12.82 -21.88
N LYS A 74 1.31 -13.77 -22.60
CA LYS A 74 0.47 -13.48 -23.78
C LYS A 74 -0.93 -13.07 -23.34
N ASP A 75 -1.58 -12.26 -24.17
CA ASP A 75 -2.99 -11.90 -23.98
C ASP A 75 -3.85 -13.16 -23.86
N GLY A 76 -4.72 -13.20 -22.86
CA GLY A 76 -5.61 -14.32 -22.61
C GLY A 76 -5.05 -15.45 -21.76
N GLU A 77 -3.74 -15.41 -21.40
CA GLU A 77 -3.16 -16.42 -20.49
C GLU A 77 -3.47 -16.10 -19.03
N VAL A 78 -3.59 -14.82 -18.68
CA VAL A 78 -3.91 -14.36 -17.33
C VAL A 78 -5.10 -13.43 -17.35
N LEU A 79 -5.82 -13.40 -16.24
CA LEU A 79 -6.97 -12.50 -16.08
C LEU A 79 -6.46 -11.11 -15.76
N ALA A 80 -6.85 -10.14 -16.58
CA ALA A 80 -6.60 -8.72 -16.29
C ALA A 80 -7.51 -8.25 -15.14
N HIS A 81 -6.93 -7.56 -14.16
CA HIS A 81 -7.68 -6.97 -13.06
C HIS A 81 -6.96 -5.72 -12.53
N GLU A 82 -7.67 -4.94 -11.74
CA GLU A 82 -7.17 -3.67 -11.20
C GLU A 82 -7.14 -3.65 -9.66
N ILE A 83 -7.01 -4.82 -9.03
CA ILE A 83 -6.89 -4.90 -7.57
C ILE A 83 -5.53 -4.33 -7.18
N GLU A 84 -5.54 -3.19 -6.50
CA GLU A 84 -4.32 -2.50 -6.07
C GLU A 84 -3.65 -3.20 -4.90
N PRO A 85 -2.33 -3.01 -4.70
CA PRO A 85 -1.65 -3.50 -3.50
C PRO A 85 -2.32 -3.01 -2.20
N ILE A 86 -2.28 -3.84 -1.17
CA ILE A 86 -2.87 -3.52 0.14
C ILE A 86 -2.40 -2.16 0.67
N LEU A 87 -1.09 -1.91 0.57
CA LEU A 87 -0.50 -0.66 1.04
C LEU A 87 -1.07 0.58 0.34
N ILE A 88 -1.41 0.47 -0.93
CA ILE A 88 -2.01 1.57 -1.68
C ILE A 88 -3.41 1.89 -1.14
N HIS A 89 -4.19 0.89 -0.78
CA HIS A 89 -5.49 1.12 -0.11
C HIS A 89 -5.31 1.82 1.24
N CYS A 90 -4.30 1.44 2.01
CA CYS A 90 -3.96 2.11 3.27
C CYS A 90 -3.63 3.59 3.02
N GLY A 91 -2.80 3.86 2.02
CA GLY A 91 -2.44 5.22 1.65
C GLY A 91 -3.63 6.07 1.21
N ARG A 92 -4.53 5.50 0.42
CA ARG A 92 -5.75 6.19 -0.02
C ARG A 92 -6.66 6.51 1.16
N GLU A 93 -6.87 5.57 2.08
CA GLU A 93 -7.68 5.82 3.26
C GLU A 93 -7.13 6.99 4.08
N ILE A 94 -5.82 6.99 4.34
CA ILE A 94 -5.18 8.04 5.13
C ILE A 94 -5.21 9.38 4.39
N ALA A 95 -5.00 9.38 3.07
CA ALA A 95 -5.05 10.59 2.26
C ALA A 95 -6.44 11.26 2.28
N GLU A 96 -7.49 10.44 2.36
CA GLU A 96 -8.88 10.91 2.27
C GLU A 96 -9.53 11.17 3.64
N ARG A 97 -8.84 10.90 4.74
CA ARG A 97 -9.42 11.08 6.08
C ARG A 97 -9.66 12.55 6.39
N GLU A 98 -10.87 12.87 6.81
CA GLU A 98 -11.27 14.23 7.16
C GLU A 98 -10.47 14.81 8.34
N ASP A 99 -10.14 13.97 9.32
CA ASP A 99 -9.36 14.40 10.49
C ASP A 99 -7.90 14.75 10.14
N LEU A 100 -7.42 14.33 8.97
CA LEU A 100 -6.07 14.61 8.47
C LEU A 100 -6.06 15.58 7.28
N LYS A 101 -7.19 16.19 6.99
CA LYS A 101 -7.30 17.16 5.92
C LYS A 101 -6.33 18.34 6.14
N ASP A 102 -5.70 18.77 5.07
CA ASP A 102 -4.70 19.86 5.08
C ASP A 102 -3.44 19.54 5.91
N LYS A 103 -3.25 18.29 6.32
CA LYS A 103 -2.07 17.85 7.04
C LYS A 103 -1.19 17.00 6.14
N LYS A 104 0.12 17.13 6.30
CA LYS A 104 1.08 16.32 5.56
C LYS A 104 1.10 14.89 6.09
N LYS A 105 1.04 13.94 5.17
CA LYS A 105 0.98 12.51 5.47
C LYS A 105 2.10 11.78 4.75
N VAL A 106 2.79 10.91 5.47
CA VAL A 106 3.88 10.10 4.94
C VAL A 106 3.47 8.64 5.04
N ILE A 107 3.50 7.92 3.93
CA ILE A 107 3.18 6.50 3.88
C ILE A 107 4.49 5.74 3.63
N THR A 108 4.93 4.95 4.61
CA THR A 108 6.15 4.16 4.45
C THR A 108 5.85 2.89 3.66
N THR A 109 6.77 2.52 2.78
CA THR A 109 6.65 1.32 1.96
C THR A 109 7.83 0.38 2.21
N PRO A 110 7.66 -0.93 2.01
CA PRO A 110 8.77 -1.87 2.15
C PRO A 110 9.75 -1.82 0.97
N CYS A 111 9.39 -1.20 -0.13
CA CYS A 111 10.25 -1.11 -1.30
C CYS A 111 9.99 0.15 -2.12
N LYS A 112 10.99 0.50 -2.95
CA LYS A 112 10.92 1.68 -3.81
C LYS A 112 9.81 1.60 -4.86
N SER A 113 9.55 0.43 -5.42
CA SER A 113 8.55 0.30 -6.48
C SER A 113 7.14 0.64 -5.99
N LEU A 114 6.79 0.26 -4.77
CA LEU A 114 5.52 0.66 -4.15
C LEU A 114 5.47 2.16 -3.85
N ALA A 115 6.59 2.73 -3.39
CA ALA A 115 6.67 4.17 -3.17
C ALA A 115 6.46 4.95 -4.46
N ASP A 116 7.11 4.54 -5.54
CA ASP A 116 6.97 5.17 -6.85
C ASP A 116 5.54 5.05 -7.38
N TYR A 117 4.92 3.89 -7.23
CA TYR A 117 3.52 3.67 -7.60
C TYR A 117 2.59 4.62 -6.83
N GLY A 118 2.75 4.68 -5.51
CA GLY A 118 1.94 5.56 -4.66
C GLY A 118 2.07 7.02 -5.02
N ASN A 119 3.30 7.48 -5.26
CA ASN A 119 3.56 8.88 -5.60
C ASN A 119 2.99 9.28 -6.97
N LYS A 120 2.87 8.36 -7.91
CA LYS A 120 2.24 8.61 -9.21
C LYS A 120 0.74 8.88 -9.10
N LEU A 121 0.11 8.50 -8.01
CA LEU A 121 -1.32 8.73 -7.79
C LEU A 121 -1.63 10.19 -7.43
N ASN A 122 -0.63 10.96 -7.04
CA ASN A 122 -0.77 12.38 -6.67
C ASN A 122 -1.86 12.61 -5.60
N LEU A 123 -1.84 11.81 -4.54
CA LEU A 123 -2.78 11.94 -3.43
C LEU A 123 -2.48 13.23 -2.65
N GLU A 124 -3.53 13.94 -2.26
CA GLU A 124 -3.41 15.25 -1.63
C GLU A 124 -2.60 15.19 -0.33
N ASP A 125 -1.61 16.08 -0.24
CA ASP A 125 -0.72 16.21 0.93
C ASP A 125 -0.10 14.89 1.41
N THR A 126 0.07 13.92 0.50
CA THR A 126 0.50 12.57 0.83
C THR A 126 1.70 12.17 -0.02
N ILE A 127 2.75 11.68 0.63
CA ILE A 127 3.92 11.13 -0.06
C ILE A 127 4.17 9.69 0.39
N PHE A 128 4.70 8.90 -0.51
CA PHE A 128 5.12 7.52 -0.22
C PHE A 128 6.64 7.47 -0.21
N VAL A 129 7.21 6.88 0.82
CA VAL A 129 8.66 6.76 0.98
C VAL A 129 9.07 5.33 1.28
N SER A 130 10.15 4.88 0.67
CA SER A 130 10.72 3.57 0.95
C SER A 130 11.46 3.60 2.28
N TRP A 131 11.23 2.58 3.12
CA TRP A 131 11.92 2.43 4.39
C TRP A 131 13.20 1.65 4.18
N ASN A 132 14.32 2.34 4.23
CA ASN A 132 15.65 1.75 4.11
C ASN A 132 16.49 2.06 5.34
#